data_2760bb71851198fa2d74979c521249fd
#
_entry.id   2760bb71851198fa2d74979c521249fd
#
_cell.length_a   1.000
_cell.length_b   1.000
_cell.length_c   1.000
_cell.angle_alpha   90.00
_cell.angle_beta   90.00
_cell.angle_gamma   90.00
#
_symmetry.space_group_name_H-M   'P 1'
#
loop_
_entity.id
_entity.type
_entity.pdbx_description
1 polymer ?
#
loop_
_entity_poly.entity_id
_entity_poly.type
_entity_poly.pdbx_seq_one_letter_code
_entity_poly.pdbx_strand_id
1 'polypeptide(L)'
;MNDYVIVNSSVANIYKSHTFTSELINQALIWEKLIVLSKKNNWYKIEQQDGYIGWIHEFYITDSNIYDNDSLLQDQNNWYLVKDRLASLRLMDSSELLISFGSLLPCFQQEDDFFTKLPNGRTGIININSLIKCNSNHTLENIINYSIKLIGCPYLWGGRSSFGYDCSGLIQNIYSAIGYKLPRDCSMQIKSNLLSQINKRNVNKGDLIYFNEDGLINHVGIFINKKQFLHSSGQVMLNSIDKNDIDFNCKLYNMIFGFYRIK
;
A
#
# COMPACT_ATOMS: atom_id res chain seq x y z
N MET A 1 -11.72 -2.47 -26.66
CA MET A 1 -11.05 -1.60 -25.67
C MET A 1 -10.61 -2.54 -24.57
N ASN A 2 -9.35 -2.54 -24.18
CA ASN A 2 -8.93 -3.41 -23.08
C ASN A 2 -9.67 -2.99 -21.81
N ASP A 3 -10.24 -3.95 -21.12
CA ASP A 3 -11.05 -3.70 -19.91
C ASP A 3 -10.20 -3.20 -18.73
N TYR A 4 -8.86 -3.18 -18.86
CA TYR A 4 -7.93 -2.74 -17.80
C TYR A 4 -6.62 -2.16 -18.35
N VAL A 5 -5.94 -1.38 -17.50
CA VAL A 5 -4.59 -0.82 -17.72
C VAL A 5 -3.67 -1.22 -16.56
N ILE A 6 -2.36 -1.15 -16.80
CA ILE A 6 -1.33 -1.48 -15.80
C ILE A 6 -0.58 -0.20 -15.39
N VAL A 7 -0.33 -0.04 -14.10
CA VAL A 7 0.49 1.07 -13.57
C VAL A 7 1.94 0.86 -13.98
N ASN A 8 2.51 1.86 -14.68
CA ASN A 8 3.84 1.82 -15.28
C ASN A 8 4.87 2.76 -14.58
N SER A 9 4.46 3.46 -13.56
CA SER A 9 5.32 4.28 -12.70
C SER A 9 5.49 3.61 -11.34
N SER A 10 6.55 3.96 -10.60
CA SER A 10 6.76 3.46 -9.24
C SER A 10 5.52 3.68 -8.36
N VAL A 11 4.94 4.87 -8.48
CA VAL A 11 3.66 5.26 -7.86
C VAL A 11 2.86 6.13 -8.83
N ALA A 12 1.58 5.88 -8.93
CA ALA A 12 0.63 6.66 -9.72
C ALA A 12 -0.39 7.34 -8.82
N ASN A 13 -0.57 8.64 -8.99
CA ASN A 13 -1.58 9.40 -8.27
C ASN A 13 -2.97 9.21 -8.90
N ILE A 14 -3.97 8.99 -8.04
CA ILE A 14 -5.37 8.86 -8.41
C ILE A 14 -6.14 10.05 -7.84
N TYR A 15 -6.81 10.77 -8.71
CA TYR A 15 -7.48 12.02 -8.42
C TYR A 15 -9.01 11.87 -8.41
N LYS A 16 -9.67 12.73 -7.67
CA LYS A 16 -11.15 12.80 -7.62
C LYS A 16 -11.77 13.21 -8.95
N SER A 17 -11.07 14.04 -9.73
CA SER A 17 -11.48 14.51 -11.04
C SER A 17 -10.32 14.48 -12.04
N HIS A 18 -10.60 14.52 -13.32
CA HIS A 18 -9.66 14.45 -14.43
C HIS A 18 -8.83 15.74 -14.64
N THR A 19 -8.15 16.19 -13.58
CA THR A 19 -7.22 17.32 -13.57
C THR A 19 -6.19 17.18 -12.46
N PHE A 20 -4.95 17.64 -12.68
CA PHE A 20 -3.87 17.62 -11.68
C PHE A 20 -4.10 18.56 -10.50
N THR A 21 -5.02 19.52 -10.61
CA THR A 21 -5.42 20.42 -9.52
C THR A 21 -6.54 19.86 -8.64
N SER A 22 -7.04 18.67 -8.97
CA SER A 22 -8.04 17.99 -8.16
C SER A 22 -7.43 17.37 -6.91
N GLU A 23 -8.28 17.06 -5.94
CA GLU A 23 -7.91 16.32 -4.74
C GLU A 23 -7.26 14.98 -5.09
N LEU A 24 -6.08 14.70 -4.52
CA LEU A 24 -5.49 13.38 -4.50
C LEU A 24 -6.28 12.50 -3.53
N ILE A 25 -6.88 11.43 -4.03
CA ILE A 25 -7.74 10.55 -3.20
C ILE A 25 -7.13 9.19 -2.93
N ASN A 26 -6.22 8.72 -3.79
CA ASN A 26 -5.49 7.48 -3.60
C ASN A 26 -4.22 7.45 -4.46
N GLN A 27 -3.42 6.41 -4.26
CA GLN A 27 -2.29 6.05 -5.11
C GLN A 27 -2.42 4.59 -5.58
N ALA A 28 -1.80 4.27 -6.71
CA ALA A 28 -1.58 2.91 -7.17
C ALA A 28 -0.07 2.64 -7.30
N LEU A 29 0.37 1.43 -7.02
CA LEU A 29 1.76 1.00 -7.11
C LEU A 29 2.03 0.37 -8.47
N ILE A 30 3.30 0.33 -8.85
CA ILE A 30 3.74 -0.31 -10.09
C ILE A 30 3.17 -1.74 -10.21
N TRP A 31 2.80 -2.13 -11.43
CA TRP A 31 2.14 -3.39 -11.78
C TRP A 31 0.70 -3.55 -11.29
N GLU A 32 0.14 -2.61 -10.51
CA GLU A 32 -1.28 -2.70 -10.18
C GLU A 32 -2.14 -2.64 -11.44
N LYS A 33 -3.10 -3.55 -11.48
CA LYS A 33 -4.10 -3.66 -12.54
C LYS A 33 -5.32 -2.81 -12.18
N LEU A 34 -5.72 -1.91 -13.07
CA LEU A 34 -6.82 -0.98 -12.88
C LEU A 34 -7.88 -1.21 -13.95
N ILE A 35 -9.14 -1.41 -13.55
CA ILE A 35 -10.27 -1.58 -14.47
C ILE A 35 -10.62 -0.22 -15.06
N VAL A 36 -10.75 -0.13 -16.37
CA VAL A 36 -11.11 1.11 -17.07
C VAL A 36 -12.63 1.23 -17.15
N LEU A 37 -13.18 2.26 -16.51
CA LEU A 37 -14.62 2.56 -16.55
C LEU A 37 -14.96 3.53 -17.70
N SER A 38 -14.11 4.53 -17.95
CA SER A 38 -14.25 5.47 -19.06
C SER A 38 -12.95 6.22 -19.33
N LYS A 39 -12.86 6.88 -20.50
CA LYS A 39 -11.73 7.75 -20.88
C LYS A 39 -12.23 9.14 -21.24
N LYS A 40 -11.51 10.18 -20.82
CA LYS A 40 -11.74 11.56 -21.21
C LYS A 40 -10.38 12.24 -21.47
N ASN A 41 -10.11 12.54 -22.74
CA ASN A 41 -8.79 12.98 -23.20
C ASN A 41 -7.69 12.00 -22.72
N ASN A 42 -6.66 12.50 -22.02
CA ASN A 42 -5.53 11.74 -21.48
C ASN A 42 -5.81 11.18 -20.06
N TRP A 43 -7.06 11.20 -19.60
CA TRP A 43 -7.47 10.73 -18.28
C TRP A 43 -8.35 9.50 -18.40
N TYR A 44 -8.09 8.52 -17.51
CA TYR A 44 -8.87 7.31 -17.38
C TYR A 44 -9.60 7.31 -16.04
N LYS A 45 -10.91 7.12 -16.07
CA LYS A 45 -11.67 6.79 -14.87
C LYS A 45 -11.47 5.31 -14.61
N ILE A 46 -10.96 4.98 -13.47
CA ILE A 46 -10.57 3.61 -13.13
C ILE A 46 -11.21 3.16 -11.82
N GLU A 47 -11.28 1.84 -11.68
CA GLU A 47 -11.62 1.16 -10.44
C GLU A 47 -10.44 0.29 -10.01
N GLN A 48 -10.01 0.45 -8.75
CA GLN A 48 -8.97 -0.35 -8.12
C GLN A 48 -9.54 -1.66 -7.58
N GLN A 49 -8.68 -2.60 -7.18
CA GLN A 49 -9.10 -3.94 -6.73
C GLN A 49 -9.99 -3.97 -5.49
N ASP A 50 -10.00 -2.90 -4.68
CA ASP A 50 -10.86 -2.69 -3.51
C ASP A 50 -12.19 -2.00 -3.85
N GLY A 51 -12.46 -1.74 -5.15
CA GLY A 51 -13.64 -1.03 -5.64
C GLY A 51 -13.51 0.50 -5.58
N TYR A 52 -12.34 1.05 -5.20
CA TYR A 52 -12.15 2.50 -5.13
C TYR A 52 -12.05 3.12 -6.52
N ILE A 53 -12.84 4.16 -6.78
CA ILE A 53 -12.97 4.78 -8.10
C ILE A 53 -12.33 6.17 -8.09
N GLY A 54 -11.52 6.45 -9.12
CA GLY A 54 -10.90 7.74 -9.33
C GLY A 54 -10.40 7.95 -10.74
N TRP A 55 -9.64 9.01 -10.97
CA TRP A 55 -9.07 9.38 -12.25
C TRP A 55 -7.55 9.28 -12.22
N ILE A 56 -6.98 8.62 -13.23
CA ILE A 56 -5.54 8.49 -13.44
C ILE A 56 -5.15 9.08 -14.80
N HIS A 57 -4.00 9.75 -14.88
CA HIS A 57 -3.51 10.27 -16.15
C HIS A 57 -2.71 9.21 -16.91
N GLU A 58 -2.77 9.23 -18.23
CA GLU A 58 -2.09 8.26 -19.11
C GLU A 58 -0.57 8.18 -18.90
N PHE A 59 0.09 9.20 -18.31
CA PHE A 59 1.52 9.18 -17.97
C PHE A 59 1.92 8.00 -17.08
N TYR A 60 0.99 7.51 -16.26
CA TYR A 60 1.26 6.54 -15.21
C TYR A 60 0.92 5.11 -15.60
N ILE A 61 0.33 4.90 -16.77
CA ILE A 61 -0.25 3.62 -17.16
C ILE A 61 0.24 3.16 -18.51
N THR A 62 0.14 1.86 -18.75
CA THR A 62 0.37 1.23 -20.06
C THR A 62 -0.73 0.23 -20.36
N ASP A 63 -0.79 -0.22 -21.63
CA ASP A 63 -1.74 -1.21 -22.07
C ASP A 63 -1.50 -2.57 -21.40
N SER A 64 -2.57 -3.32 -21.18
CA SER A 64 -2.54 -4.64 -20.57
C SER A 64 -1.98 -5.75 -21.47
N ASN A 65 -1.85 -5.53 -22.76
CA ASN A 65 -1.39 -6.54 -23.74
C ASN A 65 -0.04 -7.19 -23.36
N ILE A 66 0.81 -6.46 -22.64
CA ILE A 66 2.09 -6.96 -22.16
C ILE A 66 1.91 -8.09 -21.14
N TYR A 67 0.82 -8.05 -20.34
CA TYR A 67 0.55 -9.04 -19.31
C TYR A 67 0.12 -10.39 -19.88
N ASP A 68 -0.67 -10.38 -20.93
CA ASP A 68 -1.34 -11.56 -21.44
C ASP A 68 -0.39 -12.50 -22.24
N ASN A 69 0.75 -11.99 -22.72
CA ASN A 69 1.67 -12.69 -23.60
C ASN A 69 3.04 -13.04 -22.95
N ASP A 70 3.22 -12.79 -21.66
CA ASP A 70 4.50 -12.99 -20.98
C ASP A 70 4.39 -14.10 -19.92
N SER A 71 5.03 -15.24 -20.15
CA SER A 71 5.03 -16.38 -19.23
C SER A 71 5.61 -16.05 -17.85
N LEU A 72 6.56 -15.09 -17.74
CA LEU A 72 7.09 -14.61 -16.48
C LEU A 72 5.97 -13.98 -15.61
N LEU A 73 5.08 -13.21 -16.25
CA LEU A 73 4.00 -12.49 -15.57
C LEU A 73 2.84 -13.40 -15.17
N GLN A 74 2.65 -14.49 -15.89
CA GLN A 74 1.56 -15.44 -15.64
C GLN A 74 1.87 -16.40 -14.49
N ASP A 75 3.15 -16.68 -14.22
CA ASP A 75 3.54 -17.56 -13.12
C ASP A 75 3.63 -16.80 -11.80
N GLN A 76 2.70 -17.10 -10.88
CA GLN A 76 2.65 -16.53 -9.53
C GLN A 76 3.92 -16.79 -8.71
N ASN A 77 4.71 -17.81 -9.06
CA ASN A 77 5.98 -18.09 -8.40
C ASN A 77 7.07 -17.07 -8.70
N ASN A 78 6.90 -16.26 -9.73
CA ASN A 78 7.85 -15.22 -10.12
C ASN A 78 7.57 -13.85 -9.46
N TRP A 79 6.49 -13.73 -8.68
CA TRP A 79 6.12 -12.47 -8.05
C TRP A 79 6.73 -12.33 -6.66
N TYR A 80 7.27 -11.15 -6.39
CA TYR A 80 7.93 -10.78 -5.15
C TYR A 80 7.38 -9.47 -4.62
N LEU A 81 7.21 -9.41 -3.29
CA LEU A 81 6.81 -8.21 -2.55
C LEU A 81 8.07 -7.43 -2.15
N VAL A 82 8.07 -6.13 -2.37
CA VAL A 82 9.09 -5.22 -1.83
C VAL A 82 8.86 -5.03 -0.33
N LYS A 83 9.82 -5.46 0.52
CA LYS A 83 9.74 -5.40 1.98
C LYS A 83 10.53 -4.23 2.60
N ASP A 84 11.40 -3.60 1.84
CA ASP A 84 12.10 -2.40 2.29
C ASP A 84 11.24 -1.16 2.05
N ARG A 85 11.49 -0.10 2.85
CA ARG A 85 10.79 1.17 2.68
C ARG A 85 10.85 1.63 1.22
N LEU A 86 12.05 1.63 0.66
CA LEU A 86 12.31 1.89 -0.76
C LEU A 86 13.37 0.91 -1.22
N ALA A 87 13.08 0.18 -2.29
CA ALA A 87 14.07 -0.67 -2.96
C ALA A 87 14.60 0.05 -4.22
N SER A 88 15.92 0.11 -4.35
CA SER A 88 16.55 0.64 -5.55
C SER A 88 16.50 -0.40 -6.67
N LEU A 89 16.01 0.01 -7.82
CA LEU A 89 16.02 -0.72 -9.08
C LEU A 89 16.95 0.00 -10.06
N ARG A 90 18.12 -0.59 -10.37
CA ARG A 90 19.04 -0.08 -11.36
C ARG A 90 18.66 -0.60 -12.74
N LEU A 91 18.22 0.27 -13.62
CA LEU A 91 17.82 -0.07 -14.97
C LEU A 91 19.04 -0.31 -15.88
N MET A 92 18.84 -1.02 -17.00
CA MET A 92 19.91 -1.36 -17.92
C MET A 92 20.56 -0.15 -18.61
N ASP A 93 19.89 1.02 -18.63
CA ASP A 93 20.44 2.30 -19.09
C ASP A 93 21.17 3.08 -17.99
N SER A 94 21.46 2.42 -16.85
CA SER A 94 22.11 2.99 -15.66
C SER A 94 21.27 4.01 -14.89
N SER A 95 20.03 4.29 -15.28
CA SER A 95 19.11 5.09 -14.46
C SER A 95 18.59 4.28 -13.27
N GLU A 96 18.17 4.98 -12.22
CA GLU A 96 17.66 4.38 -10.99
C GLU A 96 16.19 4.71 -10.80
N LEU A 97 15.43 3.71 -10.35
CA LEU A 97 14.03 3.86 -9.97
C LEU A 97 13.85 3.35 -8.53
N LEU A 98 13.23 4.15 -7.67
CA LEU A 98 12.89 3.72 -6.31
C LEU A 98 11.50 3.08 -6.29
N ILE A 99 11.43 1.87 -5.76
CA ILE A 99 10.21 1.07 -5.66
C ILE A 99 9.73 1.06 -4.21
N SER A 100 8.47 1.41 -4.00
CA SER A 100 7.83 1.53 -2.69
C SER A 100 7.61 0.17 -2.01
N PHE A 101 7.67 0.13 -0.69
CA PHE A 101 7.13 -0.97 0.13
C PHE A 101 5.72 -1.37 -0.35
N GLY A 102 5.47 -2.67 -0.37
CA GLY A 102 4.16 -3.20 -0.77
C GLY A 102 3.98 -3.39 -2.28
N SER A 103 4.90 -2.88 -3.11
CA SER A 103 4.88 -3.14 -4.55
C SER A 103 5.15 -4.61 -4.84
N LEU A 104 4.44 -5.16 -5.82
CA LEU A 104 4.66 -6.50 -6.35
C LEU A 104 5.46 -6.41 -7.65
N LEU A 105 6.53 -7.18 -7.76
CA LEU A 105 7.41 -7.19 -8.93
C LEU A 105 7.55 -8.60 -9.49
N PRO A 106 7.44 -8.79 -10.82
CA PRO A 106 7.78 -10.03 -11.47
C PRO A 106 9.30 -10.12 -11.61
N CYS A 107 9.92 -11.07 -10.93
CA CYS A 107 11.37 -11.19 -10.88
C CYS A 107 11.87 -12.55 -11.36
N PHE A 108 13.09 -12.58 -11.89
CA PHE A 108 13.78 -13.76 -12.32
C PHE A 108 15.28 -13.64 -12.03
N GLN A 109 15.94 -14.78 -11.82
CA GLN A 109 17.38 -14.84 -11.64
C GLN A 109 18.06 -15.13 -12.97
N GLN A 110 19.12 -14.42 -13.24
CA GLN A 110 20.02 -14.70 -14.36
C GLN A 110 21.46 -14.52 -13.85
N GLU A 111 22.26 -15.61 -13.92
CA GLU A 111 23.59 -15.67 -13.31
C GLU A 111 23.52 -15.31 -11.80
N ASP A 112 24.32 -14.38 -11.32
CA ASP A 112 24.36 -13.93 -9.93
C ASP A 112 23.40 -12.77 -9.65
N ASP A 113 22.78 -12.18 -10.68
CA ASP A 113 21.91 -11.02 -10.59
C ASP A 113 20.42 -11.40 -10.53
N PHE A 114 19.65 -10.57 -9.83
CA PHE A 114 18.21 -10.70 -9.72
C PHE A 114 17.51 -9.57 -10.46
N PHE A 115 16.78 -9.92 -11.50
CA PHE A 115 16.16 -8.96 -12.42
C PHE A 115 14.67 -8.84 -12.17
N THR A 116 14.13 -7.66 -12.49
CA THR A 116 12.69 -7.44 -12.64
C THR A 116 12.38 -6.78 -13.97
N LYS A 117 11.25 -7.15 -14.55
CA LYS A 117 10.68 -6.53 -15.74
C LYS A 117 9.70 -5.43 -15.32
N LEU A 118 9.71 -4.31 -16.03
CA LEU A 118 8.76 -3.22 -15.86
C LEU A 118 7.61 -3.30 -16.87
N PRO A 119 6.45 -2.68 -16.59
CA PRO A 119 5.30 -2.72 -17.51
C PRO A 119 5.58 -2.14 -18.91
N ASN A 120 6.55 -1.24 -19.05
CA ASN A 120 6.99 -0.69 -20.35
C ASN A 120 8.02 -1.58 -21.07
N GLY A 121 8.27 -2.80 -20.59
CA GLY A 121 9.21 -3.74 -21.18
C GLY A 121 10.68 -3.53 -20.76
N ARG A 122 11.03 -2.44 -20.05
CA ARG A 122 12.39 -2.24 -19.52
C ARG A 122 12.68 -3.27 -18.43
N THR A 123 13.95 -3.60 -18.26
CA THR A 123 14.44 -4.52 -17.24
C THR A 123 15.44 -3.80 -16.35
N GLY A 124 15.51 -4.20 -15.09
CA GLY A 124 16.51 -3.67 -14.16
C GLY A 124 16.91 -4.72 -13.13
N ILE A 125 18.04 -4.45 -12.46
CA ILE A 125 18.61 -5.28 -11.40
C ILE A 125 18.11 -4.75 -10.05
N ILE A 126 17.63 -5.65 -9.21
CA ILE A 126 17.14 -5.34 -7.87
C ILE A 126 17.79 -6.28 -6.85
N ASN A 127 18.08 -5.75 -5.66
CA ASN A 127 18.64 -6.56 -4.59
C ASN A 127 17.58 -7.54 -4.04
N ILE A 128 17.83 -8.84 -4.14
CA ILE A 128 16.93 -9.88 -3.64
C ILE A 128 16.65 -9.74 -2.13
N ASN A 129 17.58 -9.19 -1.36
CA ASN A 129 17.39 -8.94 0.07
C ASN A 129 16.33 -7.87 0.38
N SER A 130 15.92 -7.06 -0.61
CA SER A 130 14.81 -6.11 -0.50
C SER A 130 13.44 -6.73 -0.80
N LEU A 131 13.41 -8.01 -1.17
CA LEU A 131 12.24 -8.70 -1.67
C LEU A 131 11.83 -9.88 -0.79
N ILE A 132 10.58 -10.29 -0.94
CA ILE A 132 10.02 -11.51 -0.37
C ILE A 132 9.17 -12.20 -1.44
N LYS A 133 9.36 -13.50 -1.63
CA LYS A 133 8.59 -14.29 -2.61
C LYS A 133 7.12 -14.36 -2.18
N CYS A 134 6.17 -14.01 -3.07
CA CYS A 134 4.74 -13.95 -2.73
C CYS A 134 4.14 -15.28 -2.24
N ASN A 135 4.64 -16.41 -2.76
CA ASN A 135 4.17 -17.74 -2.36
C ASN A 135 4.82 -18.28 -1.06
N SER A 136 5.68 -17.49 -0.40
CA SER A 136 6.19 -17.86 0.93
C SER A 136 5.12 -17.52 1.98
N ASN A 137 5.05 -18.32 3.06
CA ASN A 137 4.11 -18.09 4.17
C ASN A 137 4.40 -16.76 4.87
N HIS A 138 3.88 -15.64 4.30
CA HIS A 138 3.97 -14.35 4.94
C HIS A 138 2.94 -14.27 6.06
N THR A 139 3.42 -14.22 7.28
CA THR A 139 2.56 -13.93 8.41
C THR A 139 2.36 -12.41 8.55
N LEU A 140 1.22 -12.01 9.08
CA LEU A 140 0.97 -10.62 9.47
C LEU A 140 2.10 -10.07 10.35
N GLU A 141 2.64 -10.92 11.23
CA GLU A 141 3.76 -10.55 12.09
C GLU A 141 5.01 -10.11 11.31
N ASN A 142 5.37 -10.85 10.26
CA ASN A 142 6.52 -10.51 9.41
C ASN A 142 6.30 -9.18 8.70
N ILE A 143 5.12 -8.95 8.14
CA ILE A 143 4.79 -7.71 7.43
C ILE A 143 4.80 -6.52 8.38
N ILE A 144 4.29 -6.66 9.61
CA ILE A 144 4.38 -5.62 10.62
C ILE A 144 5.84 -5.30 10.98
N ASN A 145 6.71 -6.30 11.09
CA ASN A 145 8.14 -6.08 11.34
C ASN A 145 8.80 -5.27 10.19
N TYR A 146 8.38 -5.49 8.94
CA TYR A 146 8.84 -4.69 7.81
C TYR A 146 8.23 -3.29 7.81
N SER A 147 6.98 -3.13 8.21
CA SER A 147 6.29 -1.83 8.24
C SER A 147 6.89 -0.85 9.25
N ILE A 148 7.61 -1.32 10.27
CA ILE A 148 8.36 -0.45 11.19
C ILE A 148 9.43 0.37 10.44
N LYS A 149 9.99 -0.13 9.34
CA LYS A 149 10.91 0.62 8.48
C LYS A 149 10.27 1.85 7.80
N LEU A 150 8.94 1.94 7.80
CA LEU A 150 8.20 3.08 7.26
C LEU A 150 8.18 4.28 8.20
N ILE A 151 8.60 4.15 9.46
CA ILE A 151 8.70 5.26 10.41
C ILE A 151 9.50 6.41 9.78
N GLY A 152 8.96 7.64 9.88
CA GLY A 152 9.52 8.84 9.25
C GLY A 152 9.12 9.04 7.78
N CYS A 153 8.30 8.15 7.17
CA CYS A 153 7.65 8.49 5.90
C CYS A 153 6.70 9.67 6.13
N PRO A 154 6.73 10.72 5.27
CA PRO A 154 5.88 11.88 5.45
C PRO A 154 4.39 11.54 5.32
N TYR A 155 3.54 12.33 5.98
CA TYR A 155 2.11 12.29 5.73
C TYR A 155 1.79 12.88 4.36
N LEU A 156 0.97 12.19 3.61
CA LEU A 156 0.41 12.69 2.35
C LEU A 156 -1.07 12.33 2.29
N TRP A 157 -1.94 13.32 2.20
CA TRP A 157 -3.37 13.08 1.99
C TRP A 157 -3.59 12.28 0.70
N GLY A 158 -4.35 11.19 0.76
CA GLY A 158 -4.51 10.26 -0.36
C GLY A 158 -3.29 9.35 -0.61
N GLY A 159 -2.24 9.44 0.21
CA GLY A 159 -1.01 8.67 0.05
C GLY A 159 -1.14 7.21 0.47
N ARG A 160 -0.57 6.29 -0.34
CA ARG A 160 -0.53 4.84 -0.09
C ARG A 160 0.83 4.23 -0.43
N SER A 161 1.89 5.02 -0.39
CA SER A 161 3.23 4.61 -0.77
C SER A 161 4.29 5.13 0.19
N SER A 162 5.51 4.61 0.11
CA SER A 162 6.65 5.06 0.92
C SER A 162 7.12 6.48 0.59
N PHE A 163 6.56 7.11 -0.44
CA PHE A 163 6.76 8.54 -0.73
C PHE A 163 5.82 9.43 0.10
N GLY A 164 4.81 8.88 0.70
CA GLY A 164 3.88 9.51 1.64
C GLY A 164 2.67 8.62 1.89
N TYR A 165 2.27 8.52 3.16
CA TYR A 165 1.08 7.77 3.60
C TYR A 165 0.10 8.69 4.30
N ASP A 166 -1.21 8.53 4.04
CA ASP A 166 -2.20 8.87 5.07
C ASP A 166 -2.45 7.68 6.01
N CYS A 167 -3.29 7.86 7.02
CA CYS A 167 -3.51 6.85 8.05
C CYS A 167 -4.09 5.55 7.47
N SER A 168 -5.16 5.64 6.68
CA SER A 168 -5.85 4.48 6.12
C SER A 168 -5.08 3.84 4.95
N GLY A 169 -4.35 4.64 4.16
CA GLY A 169 -3.49 4.14 3.09
C GLY A 169 -2.30 3.34 3.62
N LEU A 170 -1.72 3.74 4.76
CA LEU A 170 -0.70 2.94 5.45
C LEU A 170 -1.26 1.56 5.84
N ILE A 171 -2.41 1.53 6.48
CA ILE A 171 -3.05 0.29 6.92
C ILE A 171 -3.44 -0.58 5.72
N GLN A 172 -4.04 0.03 4.69
CA GLN A 172 -4.39 -0.68 3.46
C GLN A 172 -3.17 -1.32 2.81
N ASN A 173 -2.05 -0.59 2.69
CA ASN A 173 -0.83 -1.12 2.08
C ASN A 173 -0.23 -2.28 2.89
N ILE A 174 -0.18 -2.17 4.23
CA ILE A 174 0.32 -3.24 5.11
C ILE A 174 -0.52 -4.52 4.95
N TYR A 175 -1.84 -4.41 4.97
CA TYR A 175 -2.72 -5.57 4.81
C TYR A 175 -2.77 -6.13 3.39
N SER A 176 -2.64 -5.27 2.37
CA SER A 176 -2.51 -5.68 0.98
C SER A 176 -1.28 -6.57 0.74
N ALA A 177 -0.18 -6.30 1.46
CA ALA A 177 1.05 -7.09 1.39
C ALA A 177 0.88 -8.56 1.83
N ILE A 178 -0.21 -8.89 2.53
CA ILE A 178 -0.59 -10.26 2.93
C ILE A 178 -1.92 -10.72 2.32
N GLY A 179 -2.37 -10.03 1.27
CA GLY A 179 -3.52 -10.43 0.45
C GLY A 179 -4.89 -9.96 0.95
N TYR A 180 -4.98 -9.17 2.03
CA TYR A 180 -6.27 -8.60 2.47
C TYR A 180 -6.57 -7.30 1.74
N LYS A 181 -7.76 -7.23 1.13
CA LYS A 181 -8.26 -6.04 0.40
C LYS A 181 -9.14 -5.18 1.31
N LEU A 182 -8.53 -4.46 2.24
CA LEU A 182 -9.26 -3.48 3.04
C LEU A 182 -9.68 -2.29 2.17
N PRO A 183 -10.87 -1.70 2.40
CA PRO A 183 -11.27 -0.46 1.74
C PRO A 183 -10.29 0.69 1.98
N ARG A 184 -10.31 1.69 1.09
CA ARG A 184 -9.37 2.82 1.14
C ARG A 184 -9.53 3.70 2.39
N ASP A 185 -10.75 4.09 2.73
CA ASP A 185 -11.01 5.08 3.77
C ASP A 185 -11.31 4.44 5.13
N CYS A 186 -10.86 5.06 6.24
CA CYS A 186 -11.11 4.59 7.61
C CYS A 186 -12.59 4.26 7.87
N SER A 187 -13.48 5.16 7.42
CA SER A 187 -14.93 5.02 7.59
C SER A 187 -15.53 3.84 6.80
N MET A 188 -14.86 3.40 5.75
CA MET A 188 -15.21 2.22 4.97
C MET A 188 -14.55 0.96 5.54
N GLN A 189 -13.29 1.06 5.97
CA GLN A 189 -12.56 -0.06 6.59
C GLN A 189 -13.32 -0.62 7.79
N ILE A 190 -13.76 0.26 8.70
CA ILE A 190 -14.45 -0.16 9.94
C ILE A 190 -15.80 -0.85 9.68
N LYS A 191 -16.42 -0.61 8.52
CA LYS A 191 -17.66 -1.25 8.08
C LYS A 191 -17.43 -2.55 7.30
N SER A 192 -16.17 -2.87 7.01
CA SER A 192 -15.83 -4.06 6.24
C SER A 192 -16.19 -5.33 7.01
N ASN A 193 -16.75 -6.30 6.30
CA ASN A 193 -16.99 -7.65 6.83
C ASN A 193 -15.71 -8.44 7.15
N LEU A 194 -14.54 -7.93 6.70
CA LEU A 194 -13.23 -8.49 7.03
C LEU A 194 -12.81 -8.22 8.47
N LEU A 195 -13.44 -7.24 9.14
CA LEU A 195 -13.10 -6.84 10.49
C LEU A 195 -14.12 -7.31 11.51
N SER A 196 -13.65 -7.66 12.70
CA SER A 196 -14.49 -7.86 13.89
C SER A 196 -14.00 -6.99 15.03
N GLN A 197 -14.94 -6.39 15.77
CA GLN A 197 -14.62 -5.63 16.97
C GLN A 197 -14.12 -6.55 18.08
N ILE A 198 -13.10 -6.11 18.81
CA ILE A 198 -12.54 -6.84 19.94
C ILE A 198 -12.47 -5.96 21.18
N ASN A 199 -12.32 -6.59 22.35
CA ASN A 199 -12.09 -5.86 23.58
C ASN A 199 -10.63 -5.39 23.68
N LYS A 200 -10.38 -4.20 24.27
CA LYS A 200 -9.03 -3.66 24.52
C LYS A 200 -8.09 -4.68 25.20
N ARG A 201 -8.60 -5.51 26.12
CA ARG A 201 -7.80 -6.52 26.85
C ARG A 201 -7.28 -7.65 25.94
N ASN A 202 -7.91 -7.84 24.78
CA ASN A 202 -7.60 -8.89 23.82
C ASN A 202 -6.74 -8.40 22.66
N VAL A 203 -6.26 -7.14 22.71
CA VAL A 203 -5.42 -6.55 21.66
C VAL A 203 -4.11 -7.31 21.54
N ASN A 204 -3.74 -7.62 20.31
CA ASN A 204 -2.49 -8.25 19.93
C ASN A 204 -1.83 -7.49 18.77
N LYS A 205 -0.59 -7.82 18.48
CA LYS A 205 0.11 -7.37 17.29
C LYS A 205 -0.72 -7.66 16.03
N GLY A 206 -0.89 -6.66 15.17
CA GLY A 206 -1.69 -6.73 13.95
C GLY A 206 -3.13 -6.28 14.11
N ASP A 207 -3.64 -6.07 15.32
CA ASP A 207 -4.97 -5.49 15.49
C ASP A 207 -4.98 -4.01 15.11
N LEU A 208 -6.16 -3.51 14.77
CA LEU A 208 -6.38 -2.12 14.39
C LEU A 208 -6.99 -1.33 15.55
N ILE A 209 -6.62 -0.06 15.63
CA ILE A 209 -7.25 0.93 16.51
C ILE A 209 -7.83 2.05 15.65
N TYR A 210 -9.12 2.35 15.84
CA TYR A 210 -9.80 3.44 15.16
C TYR A 210 -10.10 4.56 16.14
N PHE A 211 -10.07 5.79 15.62
CA PHE A 211 -10.29 7.00 16.38
C PHE A 211 -11.45 7.79 15.79
N ASN A 212 -12.17 8.47 16.68
CA ASN A 212 -13.32 9.30 16.35
C ASN A 212 -13.03 10.76 16.78
N GLU A 213 -13.26 11.70 15.90
CA GLU A 213 -13.26 13.12 16.19
C GLU A 213 -14.60 13.70 15.69
N ASP A 214 -15.34 14.34 16.57
CA ASP A 214 -16.65 14.97 16.27
C ASP A 214 -17.68 14.00 15.60
N GLY A 215 -17.70 12.75 16.04
CA GLY A 215 -18.62 11.73 15.52
C GLY A 215 -18.16 11.05 14.22
N LEU A 216 -17.02 11.43 13.67
CA LEU A 216 -16.47 10.88 12.43
C LEU A 216 -15.27 9.97 12.71
N ILE A 217 -15.28 8.77 12.14
CA ILE A 217 -14.10 7.89 12.14
C ILE A 217 -13.14 8.41 11.08
N ASN A 218 -12.09 9.07 11.51
CA ASN A 218 -11.17 9.80 10.63
C ASN A 218 -9.71 9.37 10.76
N HIS A 219 -9.38 8.46 11.71
CA HIS A 219 -8.02 8.01 11.91
C HIS A 219 -7.94 6.53 12.30
N VAL A 220 -6.82 5.88 11.93
CA VAL A 220 -6.56 4.47 12.18
C VAL A 220 -5.07 4.21 12.40
N GLY A 221 -4.76 3.22 13.24
CA GLY A 221 -3.42 2.67 13.44
C GLY A 221 -3.44 1.15 13.54
N ILE A 222 -2.26 0.53 13.45
CA ILE A 222 -2.06 -0.92 13.60
C ILE A 222 -1.13 -1.20 14.77
N PHE A 223 -1.52 -2.11 15.65
CA PHE A 223 -0.71 -2.50 16.80
C PHE A 223 0.53 -3.28 16.37
N ILE A 224 1.71 -2.83 16.83
CA ILE A 224 2.98 -3.54 16.69
C ILE A 224 3.28 -4.44 17.90
N ASN A 225 2.60 -4.19 19.01
CA ASN A 225 2.57 -5.00 20.23
C ASN A 225 1.26 -4.67 20.99
N LYS A 226 1.12 -5.14 22.23
CA LYS A 226 -0.11 -4.92 23.04
C LYS A 226 -0.37 -3.47 23.46
N LYS A 227 0.59 -2.56 23.28
CA LYS A 227 0.53 -1.18 23.80
C LYS A 227 0.76 -0.13 22.73
N GLN A 228 1.69 -0.37 21.81
CA GLN A 228 2.14 0.57 20.79
C GLN A 228 1.52 0.26 19.45
N PHE A 229 1.17 1.30 18.71
CA PHE A 229 0.61 1.22 17.39
C PHE A 229 1.33 2.16 16.42
N LEU A 230 1.46 1.69 15.18
CA LEU A 230 1.99 2.43 14.06
C LEU A 230 0.84 3.14 13.34
N HIS A 231 0.99 4.42 13.03
CA HIS A 231 0.02 5.21 12.30
C HIS A 231 0.70 6.33 11.52
N SER A 232 -0.03 7.03 10.64
CA SER A 232 0.48 8.19 9.91
C SER A 232 -0.26 9.47 10.36
N SER A 233 0.49 10.40 10.98
CA SER A 233 0.02 11.72 11.42
C SER A 233 1.18 12.70 11.41
N GLY A 234 1.24 13.59 10.38
CA GLY A 234 2.44 14.37 10.04
C GLY A 234 3.53 13.51 9.38
N GLN A 235 3.79 12.35 9.94
CA GLN A 235 4.62 11.28 9.38
C GLN A 235 4.16 9.92 9.93
N VAL A 236 4.68 8.83 9.39
CA VAL A 236 4.52 7.50 9.99
C VAL A 236 5.31 7.46 11.28
N MET A 237 4.63 7.13 12.39
CA MET A 237 5.20 7.16 13.74
C MET A 237 4.53 6.15 14.66
N LEU A 238 5.12 5.94 15.83
CA LEU A 238 4.56 5.15 16.92
C LEU A 238 3.89 6.04 17.95
N ASN A 239 2.75 5.58 18.46
CA ASN A 239 2.18 6.05 19.72
C ASN A 239 1.74 4.86 20.58
N SER A 240 1.46 5.13 21.86
CA SER A 240 1.06 4.11 22.84
C SER A 240 -0.29 4.42 23.46
N ILE A 241 -1.02 3.36 23.82
CA ILE A 241 -2.22 3.43 24.67
C ILE A 241 -1.92 3.25 26.15
N ASP A 242 -0.66 2.99 26.52
CA ASP A 242 -0.21 2.89 27.91
C ASP A 242 0.23 4.26 28.40
N LYS A 243 -0.42 4.77 29.46
CA LYS A 243 -0.15 6.09 30.05
C LYS A 243 1.25 6.26 30.63
N ASN A 244 1.95 5.14 30.89
CA ASN A 244 3.32 5.13 31.41
C ASN A 244 4.38 5.06 30.31
N ASP A 245 3.98 4.94 29.05
CA ASP A 245 4.88 4.85 27.90
C ASP A 245 5.29 6.27 27.45
N ILE A 246 6.56 6.44 27.05
CA ILE A 246 7.06 7.72 26.54
C ILE A 246 6.31 8.17 25.26
N ASP A 247 5.83 7.20 24.46
CA ASP A 247 5.06 7.44 23.24
C ASP A 247 3.56 7.62 23.50
N PHE A 248 3.13 7.76 24.77
CA PHE A 248 1.73 7.97 25.11
C PHE A 248 1.20 9.29 24.53
N ASN A 249 0.10 9.25 23.82
CA ASN A 249 -0.56 10.41 23.27
C ASN A 249 -1.96 10.56 23.88
N CYS A 250 -2.09 11.53 24.81
CA CYS A 250 -3.34 11.77 25.54
C CYS A 250 -4.51 12.18 24.63
N LYS A 251 -4.24 12.99 23.58
CA LYS A 251 -5.28 13.39 22.62
C LYS A 251 -5.83 12.17 21.89
N LEU A 252 -4.98 11.35 21.28
CA LEU A 252 -5.40 10.14 20.59
C LEU A 252 -6.08 9.14 21.53
N TYR A 253 -5.57 9.00 22.77
CA TYR A 253 -6.18 8.08 23.73
C TYR A 253 -7.64 8.45 24.03
N ASN A 254 -7.96 9.72 24.14
CA ASN A 254 -9.31 10.21 24.40
C ASN A 254 -10.25 10.10 23.17
N MET A 255 -9.67 9.96 21.98
CA MET A 255 -10.39 9.81 20.71
C MET A 255 -10.63 8.35 20.33
N ILE A 256 -10.16 7.37 21.13
CA ILE A 256 -10.30 5.95 20.79
C ILE A 256 -11.78 5.59 20.60
N PHE A 257 -12.11 5.12 19.40
CA PHE A 257 -13.43 4.60 19.07
C PHE A 257 -13.54 3.10 19.37
N GLY A 258 -12.54 2.31 18.97
CA GLY A 258 -12.55 0.88 19.19
C GLY A 258 -11.35 0.14 18.60
N PHE A 259 -11.32 -1.16 18.90
CA PHE A 259 -10.26 -2.08 18.51
C PHE A 259 -10.86 -3.16 17.60
N TYR A 260 -10.13 -3.53 16.54
CA TYR A 260 -10.63 -4.42 15.51
C TYR A 260 -9.57 -5.42 15.08
N ARG A 261 -9.99 -6.59 14.66
CA ARG A 261 -9.14 -7.68 14.15
C ARG A 261 -9.65 -8.16 12.81
N ILE A 262 -8.72 -8.46 11.91
CA ILE A 262 -9.00 -9.23 10.68
C ILE A 262 -9.51 -10.63 11.09
N LYS A 263 -10.59 -11.08 10.43
CA LYS A 263 -11.19 -12.41 10.63
C LYS A 263 -10.34 -13.50 9.99
#